data_b575caa1e43951ac974c6fcd60fb13eb
#
_entry.id   b575caa1e43951ac974c6fcd60fb13eb
#
_cell.length_a   1.000
_cell.length_b   1.000
_cell.length_c   1.000
_cell.angle_alpha   90.00
_cell.angle_beta   90.00
_cell.angle_gamma   90.00
#
_symmetry.space_group_name_H-M   'P 1'
#
loop_
_entity.id
_entity.type
_entity.pdbx_description
1 polymer ?
#
loop_
_entity_poly.entity_id
_entity_poly.type
_entity_poly.pdbx_seq_one_letter_code
_entity_poly.pdbx_strand_id
1 'polypeptide(L)'
;EFKKLPANAGQQTLERIAKLDNSTSGEYAQDVANDIRKTMQKYAGVFRNQQLMDEGVRQMAKLTERAKHLWVKDKSEIFNTARIEALEVANLVETANATMISAAARKESRGAHSHNDHPHRDDENWMKHTLWYSEGNRLDYKPVQLKPLTVDSVPPKERTF
;
A
#
# COMPACT_ATOMS: atom_id res chain seq x y z
N GLU A 1 24.59 20.28 9.89
CA GLU A 1 23.79 21.51 9.93
C GLU A 1 22.33 21.17 9.71
N PHE A 2 21.42 21.61 10.59
CA PHE A 2 19.99 21.36 10.44
C PHE A 2 19.45 22.19 9.28
N LYS A 3 18.76 21.53 8.34
CA LYS A 3 18.06 22.24 7.27
C LYS A 3 16.88 23.01 7.85
N LYS A 4 16.75 24.28 7.50
CA LYS A 4 15.56 25.07 7.85
C LYS A 4 14.33 24.46 7.21
N LEU A 5 13.25 24.32 7.98
CA LEU A 5 11.96 23.90 7.44
C LEU A 5 11.44 24.98 6.46
N PRO A 6 10.77 24.56 5.36
CA PRO A 6 10.07 25.50 4.50
C PRO A 6 8.98 26.25 5.27
N ALA A 7 8.65 27.47 4.89
CA ALA A 7 7.61 28.26 5.57
C ALA A 7 6.23 27.59 5.58
N ASN A 8 5.96 26.72 4.63
CA ASN A 8 4.72 25.95 4.49
C ASN A 8 4.83 24.50 5.02
N ALA A 9 5.86 24.20 5.82
CA ALA A 9 6.00 22.87 6.43
C ALA A 9 4.74 22.53 7.26
N GLY A 10 4.14 21.37 6.96
CA GLY A 10 2.88 20.93 7.59
C GLY A 10 1.59 21.42 6.92
N GLN A 11 1.65 22.35 5.97
CA GLN A 11 0.45 22.90 5.31
C GLN A 11 -0.42 21.80 4.69
N GLN A 12 0.17 20.84 3.98
CA GLN A 12 -0.56 19.71 3.39
C GLN A 12 -1.30 18.86 4.44
N THR A 13 -0.69 18.66 5.61
CA THR A 13 -1.32 17.92 6.71
C THR A 13 -2.51 18.68 7.28
N LEU A 14 -2.37 19.99 7.48
CA LEU A 14 -3.46 20.84 7.94
C LEU A 14 -4.63 20.87 6.95
N GLU A 15 -4.35 20.97 5.66
CA GLU A 15 -5.36 20.93 4.59
C GLU A 15 -6.08 19.57 4.53
N ARG A 16 -5.35 18.47 4.71
CA ARG A 16 -5.94 17.12 4.79
C ARG A 16 -6.91 16.99 5.96
N ILE A 17 -6.56 17.49 7.13
CA ILE A 17 -7.43 17.48 8.32
C ILE A 17 -8.63 18.41 8.09
N ALA A 18 -8.41 19.62 7.62
CA ALA A 18 -9.46 20.59 7.35
C ALA A 18 -10.49 20.07 6.33
N LYS A 19 -10.03 19.32 5.31
CA LYS A 19 -10.91 18.67 4.33
C LYS A 19 -11.91 17.71 5.01
N LEU A 20 -11.46 16.89 5.97
CA LEU A 20 -12.32 15.98 6.72
C LEU A 20 -13.28 16.74 7.64
N ASP A 21 -12.78 17.74 8.35
CA ASP A 21 -13.57 18.55 9.27
C ASP A 21 -14.68 19.34 8.56
N ASN A 22 -14.41 19.85 7.38
CA ASN A 22 -15.35 20.59 6.56
C ASN A 22 -16.24 19.72 5.65
N SER A 23 -16.02 18.39 5.64
CA SER A 23 -16.84 17.50 4.82
C SER A 23 -18.29 17.47 5.30
N THR A 24 -19.26 17.59 4.39
CA THR A 24 -20.71 17.58 4.68
C THR A 24 -21.40 16.31 4.19
N SER A 25 -20.75 15.58 3.30
CA SER A 25 -21.23 14.32 2.72
C SER A 25 -20.06 13.48 2.22
N GLY A 26 -20.30 12.21 1.96
CA GLY A 26 -19.29 11.27 1.45
C GLY A 26 -19.51 9.86 1.98
N GLU A 27 -18.47 9.06 1.94
CA GLU A 27 -18.49 7.68 2.42
C GLU A 27 -17.96 7.58 3.86
N TYR A 28 -18.47 6.62 4.60
CA TYR A 28 -17.93 6.32 5.94
C TYR A 28 -16.59 5.59 5.82
N ALA A 29 -15.63 6.00 6.65
CA ALA A 29 -14.31 5.41 6.71
C ALA A 29 -14.35 3.89 6.89
N GLN A 30 -15.23 3.40 7.78
CA GLN A 30 -15.38 1.98 8.07
C GLN A 30 -15.80 1.16 6.83
N ASP A 31 -16.69 1.69 5.99
CA ASP A 31 -17.17 0.98 4.80
C ASP A 31 -16.05 0.85 3.76
N VAL A 32 -15.34 1.95 3.51
CA VAL A 32 -14.18 1.94 2.60
C VAL A 32 -13.06 1.03 3.11
N ALA A 33 -12.75 1.06 4.41
CA ALA A 33 -11.76 0.18 5.03
C ALA A 33 -12.13 -1.30 4.88
N ASN A 34 -13.40 -1.65 5.09
CA ASN A 34 -13.89 -3.02 4.95
C ASN A 34 -13.79 -3.50 3.49
N ASP A 35 -14.12 -2.63 2.53
CA ASP A 35 -14.01 -2.98 1.12
C ASP A 35 -12.56 -3.13 0.67
N ILE A 36 -11.63 -2.33 1.19
CA ILE A 36 -10.18 -2.51 0.98
C ILE A 36 -9.73 -3.87 1.51
N ARG A 37 -10.07 -4.21 2.75
CA ARG A 37 -9.69 -5.50 3.37
C ARG A 37 -10.23 -6.70 2.58
N LYS A 38 -11.50 -6.65 2.16
CA LYS A 38 -12.13 -7.70 1.33
C LYS A 38 -11.44 -7.81 -0.03
N THR A 39 -11.11 -6.68 -0.65
CA THR A 39 -10.41 -6.65 -1.94
C THR A 39 -9.01 -7.24 -1.82
N MET A 40 -8.24 -6.84 -0.82
CA MET A 40 -6.92 -7.39 -0.58
C MET A 40 -6.96 -8.89 -0.27
N GLN A 41 -7.91 -9.34 0.56
CA GLN A 41 -8.08 -10.76 0.87
C GLN A 41 -8.43 -11.58 -0.38
N LYS A 42 -9.29 -11.06 -1.24
CA LYS A 42 -9.76 -11.77 -2.44
C LYS A 42 -8.70 -11.82 -3.54
N TYR A 43 -7.99 -10.72 -3.80
CA TYR A 43 -7.15 -10.55 -4.98
C TYR A 43 -5.64 -10.61 -4.71
N ALA A 44 -5.22 -10.41 -3.47
CA ALA A 44 -3.83 -10.53 -3.02
C ALA A 44 -3.67 -11.42 -1.79
N GLY A 45 -4.55 -12.43 -1.64
CA GLY A 45 -4.51 -13.43 -0.58
C GLY A 45 -3.28 -14.32 -0.65
N VAL A 46 -3.34 -15.50 -0.03
CA VAL A 46 -2.20 -16.42 0.07
C VAL A 46 -1.79 -16.96 -1.30
N PHE A 47 -2.75 -17.44 -2.09
CA PHE A 47 -2.51 -17.97 -3.42
C PHE A 47 -2.96 -16.95 -4.48
N ARG A 48 -2.04 -16.57 -5.35
CA ARG A 48 -2.21 -15.49 -6.31
C ARG A 48 -2.05 -16.01 -7.73
N ASN A 49 -2.78 -15.45 -8.65
CA ASN A 49 -2.54 -15.61 -10.08
C ASN A 49 -2.65 -14.23 -10.76
N GLN A 50 -2.13 -14.12 -11.96
CA GLN A 50 -2.06 -12.83 -12.65
C GLN A 50 -3.43 -12.21 -12.87
N GLN A 51 -4.39 -13.00 -13.32
CA GLN A 51 -5.74 -12.51 -13.61
C GLN A 51 -6.43 -11.90 -12.37
N LEU A 52 -6.30 -12.57 -11.23
CA LEU A 52 -6.87 -12.06 -9.96
C LEU A 52 -6.17 -10.77 -9.53
N MET A 53 -4.83 -10.71 -9.59
CA MET A 53 -4.10 -9.52 -9.19
C MET A 53 -4.37 -8.33 -10.11
N ASP A 54 -4.51 -8.54 -11.42
CA ASP A 54 -4.86 -7.48 -12.37
C ASP A 54 -6.27 -6.91 -12.08
N GLU A 55 -7.22 -7.78 -11.71
CA GLU A 55 -8.54 -7.33 -11.25
C GLU A 55 -8.42 -6.59 -9.91
N GLY A 56 -7.59 -7.08 -9.00
CA GLY A 56 -7.28 -6.42 -7.73
C GLY A 56 -6.78 -4.99 -7.92
N VAL A 57 -5.86 -4.77 -8.86
CA VAL A 57 -5.36 -3.43 -9.22
C VAL A 57 -6.51 -2.52 -9.68
N ARG A 58 -7.42 -3.02 -10.53
CA ARG A 58 -8.59 -2.26 -10.99
C ARG A 58 -9.56 -1.92 -9.84
N GLN A 59 -9.80 -2.86 -8.93
CA GLN A 59 -10.66 -2.62 -7.77
C GLN A 59 -10.02 -1.63 -6.79
N MET A 60 -8.72 -1.75 -6.55
CA MET A 60 -7.99 -0.79 -5.70
C MET A 60 -8.01 0.63 -6.27
N ALA A 61 -7.93 0.80 -7.58
CA ALA A 61 -8.07 2.12 -8.20
C ALA A 61 -9.42 2.78 -7.88
N LYS A 62 -10.52 2.01 -7.92
CA LYS A 62 -11.85 2.51 -7.54
C LYS A 62 -11.92 2.88 -6.05
N LEU A 63 -11.34 2.04 -5.18
CA LEU A 63 -11.30 2.29 -3.74
C LEU A 63 -10.44 3.52 -3.40
N THR A 64 -9.36 3.75 -4.15
CA THR A 64 -8.54 4.96 -4.03
C THR A 64 -9.34 6.23 -4.32
N GLU A 65 -10.18 6.22 -5.35
CA GLU A 65 -11.07 7.36 -5.63
C GLU A 65 -12.12 7.55 -4.52
N ARG A 66 -12.75 6.48 -4.06
CA ARG A 66 -13.71 6.53 -2.95
C ARG A 66 -13.09 7.10 -1.67
N ALA A 67 -11.87 6.70 -1.34
CA ALA A 67 -11.16 7.19 -0.16
C ALA A 67 -10.83 8.70 -0.21
N LYS A 68 -10.93 9.35 -1.36
CA LYS A 68 -10.79 10.82 -1.47
C LYS A 68 -12.03 11.57 -0.97
N HIS A 69 -13.15 10.87 -0.80
CA HIS A 69 -14.46 11.44 -0.48
C HIS A 69 -15.01 10.90 0.84
N LEU A 70 -14.14 10.74 1.84
CA LEU A 70 -14.56 10.32 3.17
C LEU A 70 -15.32 11.44 3.89
N TRP A 71 -16.32 11.04 4.65
CA TRP A 71 -17.13 11.93 5.47
C TRP A 71 -17.04 11.52 6.94
N VAL A 72 -16.76 12.52 7.77
CA VAL A 72 -16.77 12.40 9.23
C VAL A 72 -17.98 13.17 9.77
N LYS A 73 -18.95 12.43 10.27
CA LYS A 73 -20.19 13.01 10.85
C LYS A 73 -19.91 13.73 12.16
N ASP A 74 -19.09 13.14 13.01
CA ASP A 74 -18.67 13.74 14.27
C ASP A 74 -17.71 14.89 14.01
N LYS A 75 -18.08 16.09 14.42
CA LYS A 75 -17.28 17.33 14.28
C LYS A 75 -16.66 17.78 15.60
N SER A 76 -16.69 16.94 16.63
CA SER A 76 -16.03 17.24 17.90
C SER A 76 -14.52 17.39 17.72
N GLU A 77 -13.91 18.29 18.48
CA GLU A 77 -12.46 18.52 18.43
C GLU A 77 -11.69 17.55 19.34
N ILE A 78 -12.35 17.02 20.37
CA ILE A 78 -11.76 16.19 21.42
C ILE A 78 -12.26 14.75 21.28
N PHE A 79 -11.35 13.77 21.34
CA PHE A 79 -11.64 12.33 21.22
C PHE A 79 -12.44 11.93 19.97
N ASN A 80 -12.19 12.58 18.85
CA ASN A 80 -12.85 12.27 17.58
C ASN A 80 -12.20 11.05 16.92
N THR A 81 -12.63 9.85 17.32
CA THR A 81 -12.13 8.58 16.77
C THR A 81 -12.50 8.42 15.29
N ALA A 82 -13.66 8.92 14.86
CA ALA A 82 -14.08 8.87 13.46
C ALA A 82 -13.14 9.67 12.54
N ARG A 83 -12.60 10.79 13.02
CA ARG A 83 -11.56 11.55 12.29
C ARG A 83 -10.27 10.72 12.16
N ILE A 84 -9.83 10.07 13.24
CA ILE A 84 -8.64 9.23 13.22
C ILE A 84 -8.83 8.07 12.26
N GLU A 85 -9.97 7.37 12.32
CA GLU A 85 -10.29 6.27 11.38
C GLU A 85 -10.25 6.74 9.92
N ALA A 86 -10.77 7.93 9.61
CA ALA A 86 -10.72 8.47 8.25
C ALA A 86 -9.27 8.75 7.78
N LEU A 87 -8.40 9.24 8.66
CA LEU A 87 -6.98 9.43 8.37
C LEU A 87 -6.25 8.09 8.18
N GLU A 88 -6.59 7.09 8.99
CA GLU A 88 -6.05 5.73 8.86
C GLU A 88 -6.46 5.06 7.54
N VAL A 89 -7.70 5.26 7.08
CA VAL A 89 -8.16 4.74 5.78
C VAL A 89 -7.33 5.30 4.63
N ALA A 90 -7.01 6.59 4.67
CA ALA A 90 -6.13 7.19 3.66
C ALA A 90 -4.73 6.54 3.65
N ASN A 91 -4.16 6.20 4.81
CA ASN A 91 -2.90 5.48 4.91
C ASN A 91 -3.04 4.01 4.46
N LEU A 92 -4.17 3.37 4.79
CA LEU A 92 -4.48 2.00 4.39
C LEU A 92 -4.55 1.85 2.87
N VAL A 93 -5.17 2.81 2.17
CA VAL A 93 -5.22 2.84 0.71
C VAL A 93 -3.84 2.86 0.09
N GLU A 94 -2.94 3.72 0.57
CA GLU A 94 -1.57 3.82 0.08
C GLU A 94 -0.82 2.48 0.25
N THR A 95 -0.90 1.89 1.44
CA THR A 95 -0.25 0.61 1.75
C THR A 95 -0.83 -0.54 0.91
N ALA A 96 -2.15 -0.56 0.72
CA ALA A 96 -2.82 -1.58 -0.09
C ALA A 96 -2.47 -1.46 -1.57
N ASN A 97 -2.39 -0.24 -2.12
CA ASN A 97 -1.94 0.02 -3.49
C ASN A 97 -0.49 -0.44 -3.69
N ALA A 98 0.42 -0.05 -2.80
CA ALA A 98 1.81 -0.48 -2.86
C ALA A 98 1.94 -2.00 -2.90
N THR A 99 1.17 -2.70 -2.06
CA THR A 99 1.17 -4.15 -1.98
C THR A 99 0.57 -4.79 -3.23
N MET A 100 -0.62 -4.36 -3.66
CA MET A 100 -1.34 -4.93 -4.80
C MET A 100 -0.56 -4.76 -6.10
N ILE A 101 -0.09 -3.55 -6.37
CA ILE A 101 0.62 -3.20 -7.61
C ILE A 101 1.98 -3.89 -7.66
N SER A 102 2.72 -3.90 -6.55
CA SER A 102 4.01 -4.61 -6.48
C SER A 102 3.85 -6.11 -6.65
N ALA A 103 2.81 -6.72 -6.07
CA ALA A 103 2.51 -8.13 -6.21
C ALA A 103 2.11 -8.48 -7.66
N ALA A 104 1.24 -7.67 -8.28
CA ALA A 104 0.81 -7.90 -9.67
C ALA A 104 1.96 -7.78 -10.68
N ALA A 105 2.96 -6.95 -10.39
CA ALA A 105 4.13 -6.81 -11.25
C ALA A 105 5.15 -7.94 -11.12
N ARG A 106 5.25 -8.61 -9.96
CA ARG A 106 6.29 -9.62 -9.67
C ARG A 106 5.91 -10.99 -10.22
N LYS A 107 6.68 -11.47 -11.22
CA LYS A 107 6.42 -12.73 -11.93
C LYS A 107 7.31 -13.89 -11.42
N GLU A 108 7.22 -14.14 -10.13
CA GLU A 108 7.91 -15.24 -9.45
C GLU A 108 7.17 -15.60 -8.16
N SER A 109 7.56 -16.69 -7.51
CA SER A 109 7.19 -17.01 -6.13
C SER A 109 8.39 -16.84 -5.22
N ARG A 110 8.28 -15.97 -4.19
CA ARG A 110 9.36 -15.67 -3.24
C ARG A 110 8.81 -15.29 -1.87
N GLY A 111 9.27 -15.95 -0.84
CA GLY A 111 8.81 -15.70 0.53
C GLY A 111 7.28 -15.87 0.64
N ALA A 112 6.58 -14.86 1.12
CA ALA A 112 5.11 -14.88 1.23
C ALA A 112 4.38 -14.64 -0.10
N HIS A 113 5.09 -14.25 -1.18
CA HIS A 113 4.49 -14.09 -2.49
C HIS A 113 4.43 -15.43 -3.21
N SER A 114 3.27 -16.09 -3.18
CA SER A 114 3.01 -17.34 -3.90
C SER A 114 2.17 -17.06 -5.15
N HIS A 115 2.77 -17.23 -6.33
CA HIS A 115 2.18 -16.95 -7.62
C HIS A 115 1.94 -18.23 -8.41
N ASN A 116 0.68 -18.63 -8.59
CA ASN A 116 0.34 -19.91 -9.21
C ASN A 116 0.84 -20.03 -10.66
N ASP A 117 0.85 -18.91 -11.42
CA ASP A 117 1.34 -18.91 -12.80
C ASP A 117 2.87 -18.86 -12.89
N HIS A 118 3.55 -18.52 -11.80
CA HIS A 118 5.01 -18.45 -11.66
C HIS A 118 5.46 -19.10 -10.34
N PRO A 119 5.37 -20.44 -10.21
CA PRO A 119 5.52 -21.11 -8.92
C PRO A 119 6.96 -21.13 -8.38
N HIS A 120 7.94 -20.87 -9.23
CA HIS A 120 9.35 -20.91 -8.87
C HIS A 120 9.93 -19.52 -8.60
N ARG A 121 11.01 -19.49 -7.80
CA ARG A 121 11.84 -18.32 -7.60
C ARG A 121 12.66 -18.03 -8.85
N ASP A 122 12.77 -16.79 -9.23
CA ASP A 122 13.57 -16.33 -10.37
C ASP A 122 14.62 -15.31 -9.89
N ASP A 123 15.80 -15.82 -9.56
CA ASP A 123 16.88 -14.98 -9.04
C ASP A 123 17.55 -14.13 -10.12
N GLU A 124 17.47 -14.52 -11.38
CA GLU A 124 18.05 -13.79 -12.49
C GLU A 124 17.32 -12.47 -12.73
N ASN A 125 15.99 -12.51 -12.75
CA ASN A 125 15.17 -11.35 -13.09
C ASN A 125 14.64 -10.62 -11.84
N TRP A 126 14.48 -11.31 -10.69
CA TRP A 126 13.76 -10.81 -9.53
C TRP A 126 14.55 -10.72 -8.22
N MET A 127 15.89 -10.93 -8.25
CA MET A 127 16.75 -10.67 -7.08
C MET A 127 16.91 -9.16 -6.87
N LYS A 128 15.78 -8.48 -6.64
CA LYS A 128 15.68 -7.04 -6.48
C LYS A 128 14.52 -6.64 -5.59
N HIS A 129 14.65 -5.52 -4.89
CA HIS A 129 13.56 -4.88 -4.20
C HIS A 129 12.66 -4.18 -5.21
N THR A 130 11.35 -4.29 -5.02
CA THR A 130 10.38 -3.47 -5.74
C THR A 130 10.17 -2.19 -4.95
N LEU A 131 10.32 -1.04 -5.61
CA LEU A 131 10.06 0.29 -5.06
C LEU A 131 8.77 0.80 -5.69
N TRP A 132 7.79 1.14 -4.86
CA TRP A 132 6.55 1.74 -5.31
C TRP A 132 6.53 3.23 -4.93
N TYR A 133 6.05 4.05 -5.85
CA TYR A 133 5.85 5.49 -5.67
C TYR A 133 4.39 5.82 -5.88
N SER A 134 3.79 6.55 -4.95
CA SER A 134 2.36 6.91 -4.99
C SER A 134 2.00 7.75 -6.20
N GLU A 135 2.90 8.61 -6.65
CA GLU A 135 2.71 9.40 -7.86
C GLU A 135 2.65 8.50 -9.10
N GLY A 136 1.47 8.39 -9.67
CA GLY A 136 1.20 7.57 -10.86
C GLY A 136 1.34 6.06 -10.63
N ASN A 137 1.40 5.58 -9.39
CA ASN A 137 1.62 4.17 -9.06
C ASN A 137 2.87 3.58 -9.74
N ARG A 138 3.92 4.38 -9.86
CA ARG A 138 5.14 4.01 -10.58
C ARG A 138 5.94 2.98 -9.78
N LEU A 139 6.44 1.97 -10.49
CA LEU A 139 7.38 0.99 -9.94
C LEU A 139 8.81 1.29 -10.40
N ASP A 140 9.75 0.98 -9.51
CA ASP A 140 11.18 0.97 -9.78
C ASP A 140 11.82 -0.20 -9.02
N TYR A 141 13.09 -0.48 -9.27
CA TYR A 141 13.77 -1.63 -8.70
C TYR A 141 15.15 -1.27 -8.17
N LYS A 142 15.51 -1.86 -7.03
CA LYS A 142 16.82 -1.72 -6.43
C LYS A 142 17.45 -3.10 -6.21
N PRO A 143 18.71 -3.34 -6.62
CA PRO A 143 19.40 -4.60 -6.35
C PRO A 143 19.45 -4.94 -4.87
N VAL A 144 19.35 -6.24 -4.54
CA VAL A 144 19.52 -6.72 -3.18
C VAL A 144 21.00 -6.69 -2.80
N GLN A 145 21.32 -6.16 -1.61
CA GLN A 145 22.66 -6.23 -1.03
C GLN A 145 22.86 -7.61 -0.39
N LEU A 146 23.57 -8.49 -1.08
CA LEU A 146 23.80 -9.85 -0.62
C LEU A 146 25.03 -10.01 0.30
N LYS A 147 25.91 -9.01 0.33
CA LYS A 147 27.09 -9.02 1.19
C LYS A 147 27.02 -7.85 2.18
N PRO A 148 26.47 -8.07 3.38
CA PRO A 148 26.47 -7.05 4.43
C PRO A 148 27.89 -6.76 4.90
N LEU A 149 28.12 -5.56 5.47
CA LEU A 149 29.45 -5.09 5.85
C LEU A 149 30.00 -5.77 7.11
N THR A 150 29.14 -6.15 8.04
CA THR A 150 29.54 -6.52 9.41
C THR A 150 29.01 -7.87 9.91
N VAL A 151 28.14 -8.52 9.14
CA VAL A 151 27.54 -9.82 9.52
C VAL A 151 27.67 -10.79 8.37
N ASP A 152 27.72 -12.10 8.69
CA ASP A 152 27.69 -13.14 7.66
C ASP A 152 26.31 -13.22 7.01
N SER A 153 26.30 -13.36 5.69
CA SER A 153 25.05 -13.54 4.95
C SER A 153 24.72 -15.03 4.81
N VAL A 154 23.43 -15.32 4.88
CA VAL A 154 22.91 -16.65 4.53
C VAL A 154 22.51 -16.64 3.06
N PRO A 155 22.95 -17.65 2.26
CA PRO A 155 22.57 -17.70 0.85
C PRO A 155 21.05 -17.84 0.69
N PRO A 156 20.46 -17.25 -0.36
CA PRO A 156 19.06 -17.42 -0.65
C PRO A 156 18.68 -18.89 -0.78
N LYS A 157 17.61 -19.30 -0.12
CA LYS A 157 17.11 -20.68 -0.12
C LYS A 157 15.68 -20.71 -0.65
N GLU A 158 15.35 -21.73 -1.43
CA GLU A 158 13.96 -21.96 -1.82
C GLU A 158 13.10 -22.31 -0.60
N ARG A 159 11.87 -21.79 -0.58
CA ARG A 159 10.93 -22.09 0.48
C ARG A 159 10.46 -23.53 0.36
N THR A 160 10.71 -24.31 1.39
CA THR A 160 10.16 -25.66 1.55
C THR A 160 9.07 -25.61 2.63
N PHE A 161 7.93 -26.24 2.37
CA PHE A 161 6.87 -26.42 3.35
C PHE A 161 7.03 -27.76 4.04
#